data_ec2f43ba6a77920ebf7e508d76551b73
#
_entry.id   ec2f43ba6a77920ebf7e508d76551b73
#
_cell.length_a   1.000
_cell.length_b   1.000
_cell.length_c   1.000
_cell.angle_alpha   90.00
_cell.angle_beta   90.00
_cell.angle_gamma   90.00
#
_symmetry.space_group_name_H-M   'P 1'
#
loop_
_entity.id
_entity.type
_entity.pdbx_description
1 polymer ?
#
loop_
_entity_poly.entity_id
_entity_poly.type
_entity_poly.pdbx_seq_one_letter_code
_entity_poly.pdbx_strand_id
1 'polypeptide(L)'
;MTFSLTWLPTVLKGSGLKVALTDGWENRGHGDVDNIVGVICHHTATPGKRANMPTLNTLIQGRPDLSGPLAQLGLGRDGTYYVVAAGKCNHAGRGVWQGVTTGNSSFIGIEAENTGMMDDSPWPAIQLDAYHRGVAAILAHIGKSADFCAGHKEFALPLGRKDDPSLDMDVFRSAVAAILGGTVPAPALIPAAEPAAQSGGAGRPTLRRPATGEPVKQVQAKLVVPVDGNFGPKTEAAVRAFQRDHGLVPDGIVGPKTWATLDSVADPPD
;
A
#
# COMPACT_ATOMS: atom_id res chain seq x y z
N MET A 1 -23.62 -9.07 2.17
CA MET A 1 -24.12 -7.69 2.37
C MET A 1 -22.89 -6.78 2.22
N THR A 2 -22.94 -5.79 1.34
CA THR A 2 -21.83 -4.87 1.07
C THR A 2 -21.83 -3.75 2.12
N PHE A 3 -20.67 -3.42 2.69
CA PHE A 3 -20.55 -2.34 3.68
C PHE A 3 -20.32 -0.96 3.04
N SER A 4 -20.39 0.11 3.85
CA SER A 4 -20.50 1.50 3.36
C SER A 4 -19.23 2.08 2.75
N LEU A 5 -18.01 1.57 3.09
CA LEU A 5 -16.75 2.16 2.64
C LEU A 5 -16.28 1.70 1.24
N THR A 6 -17.21 1.27 0.38
CA THR A 6 -16.88 0.83 -0.99
C THR A 6 -16.33 1.93 -1.89
N TRP A 7 -16.43 3.18 -1.49
CA TRP A 7 -15.88 4.34 -2.19
C TRP A 7 -14.33 4.48 -2.04
N LEU A 8 -13.72 3.85 -1.02
CA LEU A 8 -12.28 3.97 -0.74
C LEU A 8 -11.37 3.76 -1.96
N PRO A 9 -11.52 2.67 -2.75
CA PRO A 9 -10.66 2.48 -3.92
C PRO A 9 -10.78 3.59 -4.96
N THR A 10 -12.00 4.09 -5.17
CA THR A 10 -12.27 5.14 -6.16
C THR A 10 -11.62 6.46 -5.75
N VAL A 11 -11.74 6.84 -4.49
CA VAL A 11 -11.15 8.06 -3.94
C VAL A 11 -9.62 8.02 -3.99
N LEU A 12 -9.02 6.90 -3.57
CA LEU A 12 -7.57 6.73 -3.58
C LEU A 12 -7.01 6.72 -5.02
N LYS A 13 -7.64 5.98 -5.94
CA LYS A 13 -7.24 5.97 -7.37
C LYS A 13 -7.41 7.33 -8.02
N GLY A 14 -8.50 8.05 -7.72
CA GLY A 14 -8.76 9.40 -8.21
C GLY A 14 -7.69 10.41 -7.79
N SER A 15 -6.95 10.13 -6.71
CA SER A 15 -5.81 10.93 -6.24
C SER A 15 -4.46 10.45 -6.78
N GLY A 16 -4.44 9.59 -7.80
CA GLY A 16 -3.23 9.09 -8.46
C GLY A 16 -2.47 8.02 -7.65
N LEU A 17 -3.08 7.42 -6.64
CA LEU A 17 -2.44 6.43 -5.79
C LEU A 17 -2.56 5.01 -6.37
N LYS A 18 -1.55 4.18 -6.08
CA LYS A 18 -1.60 2.74 -6.38
C LYS A 18 -2.53 2.04 -5.41
N VAL A 19 -3.49 1.29 -5.92
CA VAL A 19 -4.50 0.58 -5.10
C VAL A 19 -4.63 -0.86 -5.54
N ALA A 20 -4.49 -1.77 -4.59
CA ALA A 20 -4.77 -3.20 -4.71
C ALA A 20 -5.98 -3.56 -3.84
N LEU A 21 -6.83 -4.43 -4.35
CA LEU A 21 -8.00 -4.93 -3.63
C LEU A 21 -7.70 -6.32 -3.08
N THR A 22 -8.08 -6.59 -1.84
CA THR A 22 -8.04 -7.95 -1.29
C THR A 22 -9.36 -8.67 -1.54
N ASP A 23 -9.33 -9.99 -1.76
CA ASP A 23 -10.55 -10.74 -2.04
C ASP A 23 -11.57 -10.59 -0.92
N GLY A 24 -12.83 -10.29 -1.27
CA GLY A 24 -13.94 -10.18 -0.34
C GLY A 24 -13.94 -8.93 0.56
N TRP A 25 -13.12 -7.93 0.27
CA TRP A 25 -13.00 -6.69 1.05
C TRP A 25 -14.33 -5.94 1.22
N GLU A 26 -15.19 -5.96 0.21
CA GLU A 26 -16.50 -5.26 0.21
C GLU A 26 -17.46 -5.77 1.30
N ASN A 27 -17.28 -7.04 1.69
CA ASN A 27 -18.12 -7.73 2.66
C ASN A 27 -17.36 -8.04 3.97
N ARG A 28 -16.15 -7.48 4.13
CA ARG A 28 -15.33 -7.69 5.32
C ARG A 28 -15.48 -6.57 6.31
N GLY A 29 -15.76 -6.93 7.58
CA GLY A 29 -15.92 -6.00 8.69
C GLY A 29 -16.65 -6.65 9.87
N HIS A 30 -16.55 -6.02 11.04
CA HIS A 30 -17.34 -6.36 12.25
C HIS A 30 -18.66 -5.57 12.27
N GLY A 31 -19.43 -5.65 11.19
CA GLY A 31 -20.57 -4.78 10.93
C GLY A 31 -20.17 -3.55 10.11
N ASP A 32 -21.14 -2.69 9.84
CA ASP A 32 -20.90 -1.46 9.09
C ASP A 32 -20.27 -0.38 9.99
N VAL A 33 -19.76 0.65 9.36
CA VAL A 33 -19.24 1.84 10.05
C VAL A 33 -20.38 2.81 10.35
N ASP A 34 -20.13 3.69 11.34
CA ASP A 34 -20.98 4.85 11.60
C ASP A 34 -20.61 5.99 10.63
N ASN A 35 -21.02 7.22 10.96
CA ASN A 35 -20.56 8.40 10.23
C ASN A 35 -19.04 8.55 10.40
N ILE A 36 -18.30 8.41 9.31
CA ILE A 36 -16.84 8.59 9.32
C ILE A 36 -16.50 10.07 9.49
N VAL A 37 -15.67 10.36 10.50
CA VAL A 37 -15.27 11.73 10.84
C VAL A 37 -13.77 11.99 10.62
N GLY A 38 -12.96 10.95 10.39
CA GLY A 38 -11.53 11.14 10.22
C GLY A 38 -10.75 9.88 9.92
N VAL A 39 -9.45 9.96 10.12
CA VAL A 39 -8.48 8.88 9.90
C VAL A 39 -7.63 8.69 11.15
N ILE A 40 -7.36 7.44 11.54
CA ILE A 40 -6.32 7.09 12.51
C ILE A 40 -5.17 6.42 11.77
N CYS A 41 -4.01 7.02 11.90
CA CYS A 41 -2.76 6.55 11.31
C CYS A 41 -2.04 5.58 12.25
N HIS A 42 -1.57 4.46 11.68
CA HIS A 42 -0.83 3.42 12.39
C HIS A 42 0.47 3.07 11.67
N HIS A 43 1.33 2.30 12.33
CA HIS A 43 2.32 1.46 11.69
C HIS A 43 2.20 0.02 12.22
N THR A 44 2.53 -0.96 11.38
CA THR A 44 2.30 -2.38 11.65
C THR A 44 3.18 -2.97 12.76
N ALA A 45 4.29 -2.33 13.09
CA ALA A 45 5.32 -2.81 14.04
C ALA A 45 5.83 -4.23 13.74
N THR A 46 5.73 -4.68 12.50
CA THR A 46 6.16 -6.02 12.08
C THR A 46 7.67 -6.06 11.91
N PRO A 47 8.39 -7.00 12.55
CA PRO A 47 9.82 -7.13 12.38
C PRO A 47 10.22 -7.42 10.93
N GLY A 48 11.25 -6.72 10.44
CA GLY A 48 11.85 -6.95 9.12
C GLY A 48 11.37 -5.99 8.04
N LYS A 49 12.34 -5.49 7.25
CA LYS A 49 12.17 -4.38 6.29
C LYS A 49 12.06 -4.81 4.83
N ARG A 50 12.17 -6.11 4.53
CA ARG A 50 12.49 -6.59 3.18
C ARG A 50 11.27 -6.77 2.27
N ALA A 51 10.09 -6.96 2.82
CA ALA A 51 8.87 -7.17 2.04
C ALA A 51 8.00 -5.91 2.01
N ASN A 52 7.23 -5.75 0.94
CA ASN A 52 6.40 -4.57 0.73
C ASN A 52 5.26 -4.45 1.76
N MET A 53 4.49 -5.52 1.94
CA MET A 53 3.37 -5.58 2.89
C MET A 53 3.24 -6.98 3.51
N PRO A 54 4.21 -7.45 4.31
CA PRO A 54 4.18 -8.78 4.91
C PRO A 54 3.03 -8.94 5.91
N THR A 55 2.56 -7.84 6.51
CA THR A 55 1.49 -7.83 7.51
C THR A 55 0.10 -7.97 6.89
N LEU A 56 -0.06 -7.92 5.56
CA LEU A 56 -1.37 -7.88 4.91
C LEU A 56 -2.30 -9.00 5.37
N ASN A 57 -1.81 -10.23 5.46
CA ASN A 57 -2.64 -11.35 5.91
C ASN A 57 -3.08 -11.19 7.37
N THR A 58 -2.23 -10.64 8.22
CA THR A 58 -2.58 -10.30 9.61
C THR A 58 -3.66 -9.24 9.68
N LEU A 59 -3.61 -8.21 8.83
CA LEU A 59 -4.68 -7.21 8.76
C LEU A 59 -6.02 -7.82 8.38
N ILE A 60 -6.01 -8.82 7.50
CA ILE A 60 -7.21 -9.52 7.03
C ILE A 60 -7.76 -10.47 8.11
N GLN A 61 -6.91 -11.34 8.63
CA GLN A 61 -7.33 -12.45 9.49
C GLN A 61 -7.34 -12.11 10.98
N GLY A 62 -6.53 -11.13 11.37
CA GLY A 62 -6.30 -10.79 12.77
C GLY A 62 -5.13 -11.53 13.41
N ARG A 63 -5.09 -11.49 14.72
CA ARG A 63 -4.10 -12.11 15.60
C ARG A 63 -4.82 -13.01 16.59
N PRO A 64 -4.13 -13.91 17.30
CA PRO A 64 -4.76 -14.78 18.31
C PRO A 64 -5.56 -14.04 19.38
N ASP A 65 -5.15 -12.81 19.72
CA ASP A 65 -5.76 -11.95 20.73
C ASP A 65 -6.77 -10.93 20.17
N LEU A 66 -6.85 -10.77 18.84
CA LEU A 66 -7.70 -9.75 18.21
C LEU A 66 -8.14 -10.19 16.80
N SER A 67 -9.42 -10.46 16.62
CA SER A 67 -9.97 -10.89 15.33
C SER A 67 -9.87 -9.78 14.27
N GLY A 68 -9.52 -10.18 13.04
CA GLY A 68 -9.53 -9.28 11.87
C GLY A 68 -10.94 -9.02 11.32
N PRO A 69 -11.10 -7.97 10.51
CA PRO A 69 -10.03 -7.11 9.97
C PRO A 69 -9.48 -6.12 11.00
N LEU A 70 -8.17 -5.85 10.91
CA LEU A 70 -7.48 -4.95 11.85
C LEU A 70 -7.29 -3.51 11.31
N ALA A 71 -7.62 -3.24 10.07
CA ALA A 71 -7.68 -1.90 9.48
C ALA A 71 -8.48 -1.94 8.17
N GLN A 72 -9.01 -0.81 7.75
CA GLN A 72 -9.64 -0.70 6.43
C GLN A 72 -8.61 -0.70 5.32
N LEU A 73 -7.45 -0.12 5.57
CA LEU A 73 -6.38 0.05 4.60
C LEU A 73 -5.03 -0.41 5.15
N GLY A 74 -4.29 -1.14 4.34
CA GLY A 74 -2.85 -1.34 4.50
C GLY A 74 -2.08 -0.43 3.54
N LEU A 75 -0.91 0.08 3.93
CA LEU A 75 -0.04 0.86 3.08
C LEU A 75 1.34 0.22 2.99
N GLY A 76 1.64 -0.35 1.84
CA GLY A 76 2.93 -0.97 1.56
C GLY A 76 4.08 0.03 1.46
N ARG A 77 5.31 -0.45 1.64
CA ARG A 77 6.54 0.35 1.58
C ARG A 77 6.77 1.03 0.21
N ASP A 78 6.17 0.50 -0.85
CA ASP A 78 6.22 1.05 -2.21
C ASP A 78 5.11 2.08 -2.50
N GLY A 79 4.34 2.47 -1.48
CA GLY A 79 3.23 3.40 -1.59
C GLY A 79 1.94 2.79 -2.14
N THR A 80 1.84 1.45 -2.24
CA THR A 80 0.60 0.79 -2.67
C THR A 80 -0.37 0.66 -1.50
N TYR A 81 -1.59 1.18 -1.67
CA TYR A 81 -2.70 0.94 -0.77
C TYR A 81 -3.35 -0.43 -1.02
N TYR A 82 -3.53 -1.19 0.02
CA TYR A 82 -4.27 -2.46 0.02
C TYR A 82 -5.61 -2.23 0.70
N VAL A 83 -6.70 -2.34 -0.04
CA VAL A 83 -8.05 -2.23 0.54
C VAL A 83 -8.40 -3.55 1.20
N VAL A 84 -8.47 -3.53 2.53
CA VAL A 84 -8.67 -4.71 3.37
C VAL A 84 -10.14 -4.92 3.68
N ALA A 85 -10.88 -3.86 4.02
CA ALA A 85 -12.27 -3.97 4.45
C ALA A 85 -13.08 -2.71 4.14
N ALA A 86 -14.36 -2.90 3.83
CA ALA A 86 -15.34 -1.83 3.66
C ALA A 86 -16.21 -1.59 4.91
N GLY A 87 -16.07 -2.42 5.92
CA GLY A 87 -16.79 -2.31 7.20
C GLY A 87 -15.89 -1.91 8.36
N LYS A 88 -16.45 -2.01 9.56
CA LYS A 88 -15.78 -1.69 10.83
C LYS A 88 -14.60 -2.64 11.08
N CYS A 89 -13.46 -2.08 11.50
CA CYS A 89 -12.22 -2.80 11.79
C CYS A 89 -11.79 -2.59 13.25
N ASN A 90 -11.01 -3.54 13.78
CA ASN A 90 -10.48 -3.48 15.14
C ASN A 90 -9.09 -2.83 15.14
N HIS A 91 -9.00 -1.50 15.02
CA HIS A 91 -7.71 -0.79 14.95
C HIS A 91 -7.45 0.21 16.08
N ALA A 92 -8.47 0.91 16.58
CA ALA A 92 -8.28 2.06 17.46
C ALA A 92 -8.30 1.70 18.95
N GLY A 93 -9.20 0.80 19.34
CA GLY A 93 -9.47 0.50 20.75
C GLY A 93 -10.03 1.70 21.52
N ARG A 94 -9.76 1.76 22.83
CA ARG A 94 -10.23 2.88 23.68
C ARG A 94 -9.39 4.13 23.44
N GLY A 95 -10.04 5.26 23.19
CA GLY A 95 -9.37 6.53 22.96
C GLY A 95 -10.35 7.68 22.74
N VAL A 96 -9.80 8.84 22.38
CA VAL A 96 -10.58 10.03 22.01
C VAL A 96 -9.78 10.92 21.07
N TRP A 97 -10.43 11.43 20.01
CA TRP A 97 -9.88 12.46 19.13
C TRP A 97 -10.99 13.39 18.68
N GLN A 98 -10.78 14.71 18.77
CA GLN A 98 -11.78 15.73 18.44
C GLN A 98 -13.16 15.45 19.11
N GLY A 99 -13.13 14.97 20.35
CA GLY A 99 -14.34 14.62 21.12
C GLY A 99 -15.00 13.28 20.76
N VAL A 100 -14.49 12.56 19.76
CA VAL A 100 -15.06 11.28 19.29
C VAL A 100 -14.29 10.12 19.91
N THR A 101 -15.03 9.19 20.57
CA THR A 101 -14.47 8.02 21.27
C THR A 101 -14.69 6.69 20.52
N THR A 102 -15.48 6.69 19.46
CA THR A 102 -15.87 5.52 18.67
C THR A 102 -14.86 5.24 17.54
N GLY A 103 -13.57 5.05 17.89
CA GLY A 103 -12.47 4.97 16.91
C GLY A 103 -12.69 3.93 15.82
N ASN A 104 -13.08 2.71 16.18
CA ASN A 104 -13.25 1.60 15.22
C ASN A 104 -14.41 1.80 14.22
N SER A 105 -15.42 2.59 14.57
CA SER A 105 -16.58 2.78 13.71
C SER A 105 -16.70 4.17 13.09
N SER A 106 -15.95 5.17 13.63
CA SER A 106 -16.04 6.56 13.16
C SER A 106 -14.76 7.07 12.49
N PHE A 107 -13.69 6.26 12.48
CA PHE A 107 -12.43 6.59 11.81
C PHE A 107 -12.00 5.45 10.88
N ILE A 108 -11.37 5.81 9.77
CA ILE A 108 -10.70 4.86 8.89
C ILE A 108 -9.31 4.60 9.44
N GLY A 109 -8.98 3.33 9.71
CA GLY A 109 -7.63 2.91 10.10
C GLY A 109 -6.75 2.64 8.89
N ILE A 110 -5.55 3.21 8.88
CA ILE A 110 -4.52 2.94 7.88
C ILE A 110 -3.29 2.38 8.58
N GLU A 111 -2.97 1.13 8.30
CA GLU A 111 -1.79 0.42 8.79
C GLU A 111 -0.66 0.49 7.75
N ALA A 112 0.32 1.35 7.99
CA ALA A 112 1.48 1.47 7.11
C ALA A 112 2.58 0.49 7.51
N GLU A 113 3.12 -0.25 6.55
CA GLU A 113 4.17 -1.23 6.80
C GLU A 113 5.47 -0.55 7.24
N ASN A 114 5.77 -0.60 8.53
CA ASN A 114 6.99 -0.08 9.13
C ASN A 114 7.24 -0.79 10.47
N THR A 115 8.50 -0.98 10.85
CA THR A 115 8.86 -1.61 12.12
C THR A 115 8.65 -0.69 13.33
N GLY A 116 8.58 0.62 13.10
CA GLY A 116 8.57 1.64 14.14
C GLY A 116 9.93 1.87 14.82
N MET A 117 10.96 1.10 14.45
CA MET A 117 12.28 1.13 15.06
C MET A 117 13.21 2.12 14.36
N MET A 118 14.26 2.56 15.08
CA MET A 118 15.26 3.51 14.57
C MET A 118 15.93 3.05 13.27
N ASP A 119 16.12 1.75 13.11
CA ASP A 119 16.72 1.15 11.94
C ASP A 119 15.79 1.13 10.71
N ASP A 120 14.52 1.46 10.86
CA ASP A 120 13.51 1.63 9.78
C ASP A 120 13.10 3.12 9.62
N SER A 121 13.97 4.01 10.03
CA SER A 121 13.86 5.45 9.88
C SER A 121 15.05 5.96 9.02
N PRO A 122 14.85 6.94 8.13
CA PRO A 122 13.56 7.56 7.79
C PRO A 122 12.64 6.60 7.01
N TRP A 123 11.35 6.85 7.09
CA TRP A 123 10.34 6.12 6.30
C TRP A 123 10.62 6.26 4.80
N PRO A 124 10.34 5.25 3.97
CA PRO A 124 10.48 5.36 2.53
C PRO A 124 9.71 6.57 1.99
N ALA A 125 10.37 7.46 1.25
CA ALA A 125 9.77 8.71 0.77
C ALA A 125 8.49 8.47 -0.05
N ILE A 126 8.48 7.41 -0.88
CA ILE A 126 7.31 7.04 -1.67
C ILE A 126 6.14 6.57 -0.79
N GLN A 127 6.42 5.88 0.32
CA GLN A 127 5.40 5.45 1.27
C GLN A 127 4.82 6.65 2.02
N LEU A 128 5.69 7.55 2.49
CA LEU A 128 5.28 8.72 3.24
C LEU A 128 4.46 9.69 2.38
N ASP A 129 4.87 9.93 1.11
CA ASP A 129 4.09 10.73 0.16
C ASP A 129 2.71 10.10 -0.10
N ALA A 130 2.66 8.78 -0.35
CA ALA A 130 1.39 8.08 -0.53
C ALA A 130 0.51 8.15 0.74
N TYR A 131 1.11 8.10 1.93
CA TYR A 131 0.39 8.22 3.19
C TYR A 131 -0.28 9.59 3.32
N HIS A 132 0.48 10.68 3.12
CA HIS A 132 -0.06 12.04 3.15
C HIS A 132 -1.22 12.23 2.16
N ARG A 133 -1.02 11.79 0.90
CA ARG A 133 -2.03 11.93 -0.16
C ARG A 133 -3.27 11.09 0.07
N GLY A 134 -3.11 9.86 0.57
CA GLY A 134 -4.25 9.00 0.86
C GLY A 134 -5.09 9.54 2.02
N VAL A 135 -4.46 10.03 3.08
CA VAL A 135 -5.16 10.70 4.18
C VAL A 135 -5.87 11.96 3.68
N ALA A 136 -5.19 12.80 2.90
CA ALA A 136 -5.80 14.00 2.33
C ALA A 136 -7.00 13.67 1.42
N ALA A 137 -6.88 12.65 0.56
CA ALA A 137 -7.97 12.22 -0.32
C ALA A 137 -9.21 11.75 0.46
N ILE A 138 -9.00 10.97 1.53
CA ILE A 138 -10.08 10.51 2.41
C ILE A 138 -10.73 11.70 3.13
N LEU A 139 -9.93 12.58 3.73
CA LEU A 139 -10.45 13.75 4.44
C LEU A 139 -11.19 14.71 3.51
N ALA A 140 -10.68 14.96 2.30
CA ALA A 140 -11.39 15.75 1.28
C ALA A 140 -12.74 15.13 0.92
N HIS A 141 -12.80 13.81 0.74
CA HIS A 141 -14.03 13.08 0.40
C HIS A 141 -15.11 13.21 1.48
N ILE A 142 -14.70 13.16 2.77
CA ILE A 142 -15.63 13.29 3.90
C ILE A 142 -15.81 14.74 4.39
N GLY A 143 -15.22 15.72 3.70
CA GLY A 143 -15.35 17.16 4.02
C GLY A 143 -14.72 17.56 5.35
N LYS A 144 -13.55 16.99 5.70
CA LYS A 144 -12.83 17.25 6.96
C LYS A 144 -11.46 17.88 6.71
N SER A 145 -10.99 18.70 7.70
CA SER A 145 -9.63 19.25 7.72
C SER A 145 -8.61 18.22 8.20
N ALA A 146 -7.31 18.56 8.07
CA ALA A 146 -6.22 17.74 8.57
C ALA A 146 -6.27 17.48 10.08
N ASP A 147 -6.99 18.31 10.85
CA ASP A 147 -7.16 18.13 12.30
C ASP A 147 -7.90 16.83 12.66
N PHE A 148 -8.64 16.28 11.71
CA PHE A 148 -9.32 14.99 11.86
C PHE A 148 -8.43 13.79 11.47
N CYS A 149 -7.11 13.99 11.36
CA CYS A 149 -6.09 12.97 11.26
C CYS A 149 -5.36 12.81 12.59
N ALA A 150 -5.54 11.68 13.25
CA ALA A 150 -4.82 11.32 14.48
C ALA A 150 -3.76 10.26 14.24
N GLY A 151 -2.67 10.31 14.99
CA GLY A 151 -1.86 9.10 15.22
C GLY A 151 -2.55 8.22 16.28
N HIS A 152 -2.38 6.90 16.20
CA HIS A 152 -2.93 6.01 17.24
C HIS A 152 -2.40 6.36 18.64
N LYS A 153 -1.14 6.78 18.74
CA LYS A 153 -0.53 7.25 19.98
C LYS A 153 -1.21 8.49 20.59
N GLU A 154 -1.83 9.33 19.74
CA GLU A 154 -2.57 10.52 20.17
C GLU A 154 -4.02 10.19 20.53
N PHE A 155 -4.63 9.24 19.80
CA PHE A 155 -6.00 8.79 20.05
C PHE A 155 -6.12 7.94 21.31
N ALA A 156 -5.14 7.04 21.55
CA ALA A 156 -5.26 5.97 22.54
C ALA A 156 -5.24 6.47 24.00
N LEU A 157 -6.12 5.93 24.82
CA LEU A 157 -6.15 6.17 26.26
C LEU A 157 -5.89 4.88 27.07
N PRO A 158 -5.17 4.98 28.24
CA PRO A 158 -4.45 6.18 28.72
C PRO A 158 -3.33 6.58 27.75
N LEU A 159 -2.91 7.85 27.81
CA LEU A 159 -1.77 8.33 27.02
C LEU A 159 -0.53 7.46 27.28
N GLY A 160 0.22 7.17 26.21
CA GLY A 160 1.37 6.27 26.25
C GLY A 160 1.03 4.78 26.14
N ARG A 161 -0.26 4.41 26.03
CA ARG A 161 -0.69 3.02 25.76
C ARG A 161 -0.25 2.53 24.35
N LYS A 162 -0.09 3.49 23.44
CA LYS A 162 0.34 3.25 22.06
C LYS A 162 1.43 4.23 21.67
N ASP A 163 2.34 3.80 20.83
CA ASP A 163 3.49 4.57 20.33
C ASP A 163 3.45 4.78 18.80
N ASP A 164 2.51 4.11 18.13
CA ASP A 164 2.34 4.18 16.68
C ASP A 164 1.48 5.38 16.21
N PRO A 165 1.78 5.93 15.03
CA PRO A 165 2.98 5.68 14.21
C PRO A 165 4.22 6.42 14.75
N SER A 166 5.41 5.94 14.38
CA SER A 166 6.70 6.57 14.69
C SER A 166 6.97 7.80 13.81
N LEU A 167 5.96 8.64 13.62
CA LEU A 167 5.97 9.88 12.85
C LEU A 167 5.68 11.07 13.76
N ASP A 168 6.24 12.24 13.42
CA ASP A 168 5.77 13.50 13.98
C ASP A 168 4.42 13.84 13.35
N MET A 169 3.35 13.77 14.15
CA MET A 169 1.99 13.93 13.64
C MET A 169 1.63 15.39 13.35
N ASP A 170 2.31 16.37 13.93
CA ASP A 170 2.10 17.79 13.60
C ASP A 170 2.70 18.11 12.23
N VAL A 171 3.89 17.59 11.95
CA VAL A 171 4.52 17.67 10.63
C VAL A 171 3.67 16.90 9.60
N PHE A 172 3.17 15.72 9.97
CA PHE A 172 2.30 14.92 9.11
C PHE A 172 1.00 15.65 8.75
N ARG A 173 0.29 16.21 9.74
CA ARG A 173 -0.94 17.01 9.52
C ARG A 173 -0.67 18.26 8.68
N SER A 174 0.48 18.91 8.88
CA SER A 174 0.87 20.08 8.07
C SER A 174 1.04 19.71 6.60
N ALA A 175 1.64 18.56 6.29
CA ALA A 175 1.76 18.05 4.92
C ALA A 175 0.38 17.69 4.33
N VAL A 176 -0.49 17.05 5.10
CA VAL A 176 -1.87 16.74 4.69
C VAL A 176 -2.65 18.03 4.42
N ALA A 177 -2.53 19.04 5.29
CA ALA A 177 -3.19 20.34 5.11
C ALA A 177 -2.72 21.06 3.83
N ALA A 178 -1.43 21.00 3.52
CA ALA A 178 -0.86 21.56 2.29
C ALA A 178 -1.45 20.89 1.03
N ILE A 179 -1.66 19.57 1.07
CA ILE A 179 -2.29 18.84 -0.04
C ILE A 179 -3.77 19.24 -0.17
N LEU A 180 -4.52 19.29 0.94
CA LEU A 180 -5.92 19.73 0.97
C LEU A 180 -6.09 21.16 0.44
N GLY A 181 -5.13 22.06 0.74
CA GLY A 181 -5.11 23.42 0.25
C GLY A 181 -4.62 23.59 -1.19
N GLY A 182 -4.27 22.50 -1.90
CA GLY A 182 -3.81 22.53 -3.29
C GLY A 182 -2.43 23.14 -3.49
N THR A 183 -1.66 23.37 -2.40
CA THR A 183 -0.31 23.96 -2.46
C THR A 183 0.78 22.95 -2.81
N VAL A 184 0.49 21.65 -2.72
CA VAL A 184 1.35 20.57 -3.20
C VAL A 184 0.81 20.11 -4.55
N PRO A 185 1.62 20.14 -5.63
CA PRO A 185 1.18 19.64 -6.92
C PRO A 185 0.63 18.21 -6.78
N ALA A 186 -0.46 17.92 -7.49
CA ALA A 186 -0.87 16.54 -7.67
C ALA A 186 0.36 15.73 -8.10
N PRO A 187 0.56 14.46 -7.63
CA PRO A 187 1.60 13.63 -8.18
C PRO A 187 1.40 13.72 -9.68
N ALA A 188 2.49 13.94 -10.43
CA ALA A 188 2.41 13.75 -11.86
C ALA A 188 1.73 12.38 -12.02
N LEU A 189 0.51 12.36 -12.55
CA LEU A 189 -0.16 11.13 -12.87
C LEU A 189 0.91 10.32 -13.59
N ILE A 190 1.40 9.24 -12.96
CA ILE A 190 2.09 8.23 -13.76
C ILE A 190 0.97 7.86 -14.71
N PRO A 191 1.04 8.24 -15.99
CA PRO A 191 -0.01 7.93 -16.93
C PRO A 191 -0.28 6.45 -16.70
N ALA A 192 -1.52 6.06 -16.47
CA ALA A 192 -1.89 4.65 -16.53
C ALA A 192 -1.18 4.22 -17.79
N ALA A 193 -0.13 3.38 -17.67
CA ALA A 193 0.84 3.20 -18.74
C ALA A 193 0.03 3.00 -20.01
N GLU A 194 -0.07 4.04 -20.82
CA GLU A 194 -0.51 3.86 -22.19
C GLU A 194 0.34 2.71 -22.69
N PRO A 195 -0.22 1.78 -23.46
CA PRO A 195 0.59 0.73 -24.06
C PRO A 195 1.76 1.47 -24.68
N ALA A 196 2.95 1.34 -24.04
CA ALA A 196 4.10 2.16 -24.33
C ALA A 196 4.32 2.14 -25.82
N ALA A 197 4.04 3.29 -26.45
CA ALA A 197 4.51 3.55 -27.81
C ALA A 197 6.01 3.36 -27.75
N GLN A 198 6.47 2.36 -28.48
CA GLN A 198 7.84 1.94 -28.59
C GLN A 198 8.73 3.15 -28.90
N SER A 199 9.62 3.48 -28.00
CA SER A 199 10.75 4.33 -28.33
C SER A 199 12.01 3.89 -27.60
N GLY A 200 12.86 3.19 -28.34
CA GLY A 200 14.31 3.36 -28.28
C GLY A 200 15.09 2.57 -27.25
N GLY A 201 15.24 1.29 -27.49
CA GLY A 201 16.29 0.44 -26.95
C GLY A 201 16.12 -0.96 -27.49
N ALA A 202 16.85 -1.31 -28.52
CA ALA A 202 16.92 -2.62 -29.19
C ALA A 202 15.86 -3.68 -28.78
N GLY A 203 14.67 -3.66 -29.39
CA GLY A 203 14.02 -4.87 -29.88
C GLY A 203 13.24 -5.77 -28.93
N ARG A 204 13.20 -5.57 -27.61
CA ARG A 204 12.50 -6.50 -26.72
C ARG A 204 11.21 -5.90 -26.11
N PRO A 205 10.09 -6.66 -26.12
CA PRO A 205 8.81 -6.17 -25.58
C PRO A 205 8.86 -6.08 -24.05
N THR A 206 8.10 -5.13 -23.50
CA THR A 206 7.78 -5.13 -22.07
C THR A 206 6.81 -6.28 -21.76
N LEU A 207 7.16 -7.13 -20.79
CA LEU A 207 6.36 -8.31 -20.42
C LEU A 207 5.76 -8.15 -19.03
N ARG A 208 4.49 -8.47 -18.92
CA ARG A 208 3.70 -8.55 -17.68
C ARG A 208 2.51 -9.46 -17.93
N ARG A 209 1.77 -9.86 -16.91
CA ARG A 209 0.54 -10.61 -17.09
C ARG A 209 -0.48 -9.84 -17.95
N PRO A 210 -1.15 -10.47 -18.90
CA PRO A 210 -1.07 -11.89 -19.31
C PRO A 210 -0.22 -12.14 -20.57
N ALA A 211 1.00 -11.58 -20.67
CA ALA A 211 1.87 -11.77 -21.83
C ALA A 211 2.15 -13.25 -22.10
N THR A 212 2.33 -13.59 -23.40
CA THR A 212 2.61 -14.96 -23.82
C THR A 212 3.66 -14.98 -24.94
N GLY A 213 4.23 -16.14 -25.21
CA GLY A 213 5.10 -16.39 -26.37
C GLY A 213 6.59 -16.45 -26.05
N GLU A 214 7.41 -16.37 -27.10
CA GLU A 214 8.84 -16.61 -27.02
C GLU A 214 9.61 -15.64 -26.06
N PRO A 215 9.30 -14.35 -26.00
CA PRO A 215 9.95 -13.46 -25.04
C PRO A 215 9.69 -13.87 -23.57
N VAL A 216 8.50 -14.45 -23.27
CA VAL A 216 8.19 -14.95 -21.94
C VAL A 216 9.03 -16.19 -21.62
N LYS A 217 9.19 -17.10 -22.57
CA LYS A 217 10.04 -18.29 -22.40
C LYS A 217 11.50 -17.90 -22.09
N GLN A 218 12.03 -16.87 -22.76
CA GLN A 218 13.37 -16.36 -22.48
C GLN A 218 13.51 -15.88 -21.02
N VAL A 219 12.54 -15.13 -20.52
CA VAL A 219 12.53 -14.70 -19.12
C VAL A 219 12.45 -15.91 -18.18
N GLN A 220 11.55 -16.85 -18.48
CA GLN A 220 11.36 -18.03 -17.66
C GLN A 220 12.64 -18.90 -17.59
N ALA A 221 13.33 -19.08 -18.71
CA ALA A 221 14.60 -19.80 -18.75
C ALA A 221 15.67 -19.12 -17.89
N LYS A 222 15.85 -17.79 -18.04
CA LYS A 222 16.81 -17.00 -17.24
C LYS A 222 16.51 -16.99 -15.75
N LEU A 223 15.24 -17.09 -15.37
CA LEU A 223 14.78 -17.13 -13.98
C LEU A 223 14.69 -18.55 -13.40
N VAL A 224 15.04 -19.58 -14.20
CA VAL A 224 15.00 -20.99 -13.80
C VAL A 224 13.60 -21.39 -13.27
N VAL A 225 12.56 -20.96 -13.96
CA VAL A 225 11.17 -21.36 -13.70
C VAL A 225 10.61 -22.17 -14.88
N PRO A 226 9.49 -22.92 -14.72
CA PRO A 226 8.91 -23.69 -15.83
C PRO A 226 8.68 -22.84 -17.07
N VAL A 227 9.25 -23.27 -18.21
CA VAL A 227 9.23 -22.56 -19.48
C VAL A 227 8.00 -22.94 -20.28
N ASP A 228 6.84 -22.40 -19.87
CA ASP A 228 5.54 -22.65 -20.51
C ASP A 228 5.12 -21.56 -21.51
N GLY A 229 5.86 -20.45 -21.56
CA GLY A 229 5.57 -19.32 -22.42
C GLY A 229 4.38 -18.47 -21.96
N ASN A 230 3.88 -18.67 -20.75
CA ASN A 230 2.79 -17.89 -20.16
C ASN A 230 3.31 -17.06 -18.99
N PHE A 231 3.17 -15.74 -19.07
CA PHE A 231 3.52 -14.85 -17.95
C PHE A 231 2.43 -14.90 -16.87
N GLY A 232 2.43 -16.01 -16.12
CA GLY A 232 1.49 -16.28 -15.05
C GLY A 232 1.99 -15.76 -13.68
N PRO A 233 1.23 -16.05 -12.59
CA PRO A 233 1.60 -15.64 -11.23
C PRO A 233 2.98 -16.15 -10.78
N LYS A 234 3.38 -17.35 -11.19
CA LYS A 234 4.70 -17.93 -10.87
C LYS A 234 5.83 -17.15 -11.55
N THR A 235 5.67 -16.81 -12.83
CA THR A 235 6.63 -15.99 -13.58
C THR A 235 6.74 -14.59 -12.99
N GLU A 236 5.62 -13.95 -12.67
CA GLU A 236 5.61 -12.65 -12.03
C GLU A 236 6.33 -12.67 -10.67
N ALA A 237 6.07 -13.68 -9.85
CA ALA A 237 6.73 -13.82 -8.55
C ALA A 237 8.26 -13.99 -8.70
N ALA A 238 8.71 -14.76 -9.68
CA ALA A 238 10.13 -14.94 -9.98
C ALA A 238 10.78 -13.64 -10.49
N VAL A 239 10.09 -12.88 -11.35
CA VAL A 239 10.54 -11.55 -11.80
C VAL A 239 10.70 -10.61 -10.62
N ARG A 240 9.74 -10.55 -9.71
CA ARG A 240 9.83 -9.71 -8.49
C ARG A 240 10.98 -10.14 -7.58
N ALA A 241 11.23 -11.43 -7.43
CA ALA A 241 12.37 -11.94 -6.67
C ALA A 241 13.68 -11.48 -7.31
N PHE A 242 13.85 -11.72 -8.61
CA PHE A 242 15.01 -11.30 -9.38
C PHE A 242 15.27 -9.79 -9.28
N GLN A 243 14.24 -8.99 -9.45
CA GLN A 243 14.33 -7.53 -9.34
C GLN A 243 14.83 -7.09 -7.96
N ARG A 244 14.34 -7.71 -6.87
CA ARG A 244 14.83 -7.43 -5.50
C ARG A 244 16.30 -7.77 -5.34
N ASP A 245 16.69 -8.95 -5.80
CA ASP A 245 18.05 -9.47 -5.63
C ASP A 245 19.08 -8.65 -6.41
N HIS A 246 18.64 -7.92 -7.44
CA HIS A 246 19.48 -7.07 -8.30
C HIS A 246 19.24 -5.56 -8.11
N GLY A 247 18.60 -5.15 -7.01
CA GLY A 247 18.39 -3.71 -6.69
C GLY A 247 17.46 -2.95 -7.62
N LEU A 248 16.63 -3.67 -8.41
CA LEU A 248 15.58 -3.08 -9.23
C LEU A 248 14.28 -2.90 -8.45
N VAL A 249 13.39 -2.04 -8.95
CA VAL A 249 12.03 -1.95 -8.41
C VAL A 249 11.30 -3.28 -8.65
N PRO A 250 10.83 -4.00 -7.60
CA PRO A 250 10.21 -5.31 -7.75
C PRO A 250 8.73 -5.19 -8.16
N ASP A 251 8.49 -4.57 -9.35
CA ASP A 251 7.16 -4.34 -9.89
C ASP A 251 6.56 -5.56 -10.61
N GLY A 252 7.37 -6.59 -10.86
CA GLY A 252 6.97 -7.79 -11.57
C GLY A 252 6.83 -7.58 -13.09
N ILE A 253 7.34 -6.47 -13.62
CA ILE A 253 7.30 -6.13 -15.05
C ILE A 253 8.71 -6.25 -15.62
N VAL A 254 8.85 -7.00 -16.71
CA VAL A 254 10.13 -7.09 -17.42
C VAL A 254 10.19 -5.97 -18.46
N GLY A 255 10.63 -4.80 -18.02
CA GLY A 255 10.91 -3.63 -18.84
C GLY A 255 12.39 -3.55 -19.26
N PRO A 256 12.83 -2.47 -19.95
CA PRO A 256 14.20 -2.33 -20.47
C PRO A 256 15.29 -2.54 -19.40
N LYS A 257 15.10 -2.03 -18.17
CA LYS A 257 16.06 -2.19 -17.08
C LYS A 257 16.15 -3.65 -16.62
N THR A 258 15.00 -4.32 -16.48
CA THR A 258 14.94 -5.74 -16.09
C THR A 258 15.57 -6.62 -17.16
N TRP A 259 15.31 -6.35 -18.46
CA TRP A 259 15.95 -7.04 -19.56
C TRP A 259 17.46 -6.88 -19.54
N ALA A 260 17.96 -5.65 -19.40
CA ALA A 260 19.40 -5.39 -19.33
C ALA A 260 20.08 -6.14 -18.17
N THR A 261 19.43 -6.21 -17.02
CA THR A 261 19.94 -6.95 -15.88
C THR A 261 19.91 -8.46 -16.09
N LEU A 262 18.81 -8.99 -16.66
CA LEU A 262 18.70 -10.40 -17.03
C LEU A 262 19.79 -10.83 -18.04
N ASP A 263 20.18 -9.93 -18.96
CA ASP A 263 21.22 -10.21 -19.94
C ASP A 263 22.64 -10.10 -19.37
N SER A 264 22.83 -9.35 -18.27
CA SER A 264 24.12 -9.23 -17.58
C SER A 264 24.43 -10.39 -16.63
N VAL A 265 23.42 -11.15 -16.24
CA VAL A 265 23.60 -12.35 -15.41
C VAL A 265 23.95 -13.52 -16.32
N ALA A 266 25.03 -14.26 -15.98
CA ALA A 266 25.41 -15.48 -16.72
C ALA A 266 24.25 -16.46 -16.74
N ASP A 267 24.04 -17.12 -17.88
CA ASP A 267 23.06 -18.19 -17.99
C ASP A 267 23.38 -19.30 -16.97
N PRO A 268 22.39 -19.90 -16.33
CA PRO A 268 22.62 -21.03 -15.44
C PRO A 268 23.35 -22.15 -16.18
N PRO A 269 24.26 -22.87 -15.53
CA PRO A 269 24.91 -24.01 -16.18
C PRO A 269 23.89 -25.05 -16.58
N ASP A 270 24.06 -25.65 -17.78
CA ASP A 270 23.26 -26.76 -18.33
C ASP A 270 23.20 -27.97 -17.38
#